data_f67bb0e193d2d0a16218af98166def36
#
_entry.id   f67bb0e193d2d0a16218af98166def36
#
_cell.length_a   1.000
_cell.length_b   1.000
_cell.length_c   1.000
_cell.angle_alpha   90.00
_cell.angle_beta   90.00
_cell.angle_gamma   90.00
#
_symmetry.space_group_name_H-M   'P 1'
#
loop_
_entity.id
_entity.type
_entity.pdbx_description
1 polymer ?
#
loop_
_entity_poly.entity_id
_entity_poly.type
_entity_poly.pdbx_seq_one_letter_code
_entity_poly.pdbx_strand_id
1 'polypeptide(L)'
;MEKAHPDVFNMLLQIMEEGRLTDSFGRHVDFRNVIMIMTSNIGSDLIKGGGPSFGLRPKGKGEETERNYQQIKDTVMKELERYMRPEFIGRLDDVIVFRPLGRVQLEAIVEFELKKVVKRPPTTA
;
A
#
# COMPACT_ATOMS: atom_id res chain seq x y z
N MET A 1 -4.16 6.02 -4.81
CA MET A 1 -3.88 7.45 -4.46
C MET A 1 -3.28 8.24 -5.61
N GLU A 2 -2.28 7.76 -6.33
CA GLU A 2 -1.55 8.49 -7.39
C GLU A 2 -2.42 9.02 -8.54
N LYS A 3 -3.61 8.46 -8.73
CA LYS A 3 -4.59 8.90 -9.74
C LYS A 3 -5.68 9.83 -9.18
N ALA A 4 -5.60 10.19 -7.90
CA ALA A 4 -6.59 11.04 -7.27
C ALA A 4 -6.42 12.51 -7.72
N HIS A 5 -7.54 13.22 -7.81
CA HIS A 5 -7.50 14.66 -8.08
C HIS A 5 -6.79 15.40 -6.92
N PRO A 6 -6.03 16.48 -7.21
CA PRO A 6 -5.34 17.26 -6.17
C PRO A 6 -6.24 17.70 -5.00
N ASP A 7 -7.50 18.02 -5.26
CA ASP A 7 -8.45 18.43 -4.22
C ASP A 7 -8.73 17.33 -3.20
N VAL A 8 -8.64 16.05 -3.60
CA VAL A 8 -8.78 14.92 -2.68
C VAL A 8 -7.67 14.95 -1.63
N PHE A 9 -6.43 15.28 -2.02
CA PHE A 9 -5.32 15.42 -1.08
C PHE A 9 -5.55 16.55 -0.07
N ASN A 10 -6.13 17.67 -0.51
CA ASN A 10 -6.47 18.79 0.38
C ASN A 10 -7.56 18.40 1.39
N MET A 11 -8.58 17.67 0.94
CA MET A 11 -9.62 17.14 1.83
C MET A 11 -9.05 16.16 2.86
N LEU A 12 -8.16 15.26 2.44
CA LEU A 12 -7.50 14.31 3.33
C LEU A 12 -6.58 15.01 4.33
N LEU A 13 -5.87 16.05 3.93
CA LEU A 13 -5.08 16.88 4.84
C LEU A 13 -5.95 17.51 5.91
N GLN A 14 -7.09 18.11 5.54
CA GLN A 14 -8.04 18.68 6.50
C GLN A 14 -8.51 17.63 7.52
N ILE A 15 -8.86 16.43 7.06
CA ILE A 15 -9.27 15.33 7.94
C ILE A 15 -8.14 14.94 8.90
N MET A 16 -6.90 14.78 8.41
CA MET A 16 -5.75 14.39 9.23
C MET A 16 -5.32 15.48 10.21
N GLU A 17 -5.52 16.75 9.89
CA GLU A 17 -5.14 17.87 10.75
C GLU A 17 -6.20 18.23 11.78
N GLU A 18 -7.46 18.32 11.34
CA GLU A 18 -8.56 18.81 12.16
C GLU A 18 -9.45 17.69 12.73
N GLY A 19 -9.29 16.45 12.23
CA GLY A 19 -10.17 15.33 12.60
C GLY A 19 -11.61 15.52 12.13
N ARG A 20 -11.83 16.42 11.17
CA ARG A 20 -13.17 16.74 10.64
C ARG A 20 -13.07 17.17 9.17
N LEU A 21 -14.17 17.04 8.47
CA LEU A 21 -14.34 17.57 7.13
C LEU A 21 -15.58 18.45 7.08
N THR A 22 -15.48 19.59 6.42
CA THR A 22 -16.63 20.48 6.17
C THR A 22 -17.17 20.20 4.77
N ASP A 23 -18.44 19.86 4.68
CA ASP A 23 -19.10 19.63 3.39
C ASP A 23 -19.47 20.95 2.69
N SER A 24 -19.95 20.86 1.45
CA SER A 24 -20.36 22.01 0.65
C SER A 24 -21.54 22.81 1.24
N PHE A 25 -22.25 22.26 2.22
CA PHE A 25 -23.34 22.91 2.93
C PHE A 25 -22.90 23.51 4.28
N GLY A 26 -21.59 23.49 4.58
CA GLY A 26 -21.05 24.02 5.83
C GLY A 26 -21.21 23.08 7.04
N ARG A 27 -21.61 21.82 6.85
CA ARG A 27 -21.75 20.85 7.92
C ARG A 27 -20.42 20.19 8.23
N HIS A 28 -20.13 20.01 9.52
CA HIS A 28 -18.92 19.35 9.97
C HIS A 28 -19.16 17.85 10.17
N VAL A 29 -18.36 17.02 9.52
CA VAL A 29 -18.34 15.57 9.69
C VAL A 29 -17.13 15.20 10.55
N ASP A 30 -17.34 14.47 11.64
CA ASP A 30 -16.29 14.08 12.60
C ASP A 30 -15.56 12.83 12.12
N PHE A 31 -14.23 12.91 12.02
CA PHE A 31 -13.32 11.82 11.63
C PHE A 31 -12.36 11.39 12.74
N ARG A 32 -12.49 11.91 13.97
CA ARG A 32 -11.55 11.62 15.06
C ARG A 32 -11.47 10.14 15.46
N ASN A 33 -12.54 9.38 15.23
CA ASN A 33 -12.62 7.96 15.56
C ASN A 33 -12.59 7.08 14.30
N VAL A 34 -11.93 7.54 13.23
CA VAL A 34 -11.85 6.84 11.95
C VAL A 34 -10.43 6.36 11.71
N ILE A 35 -10.27 5.11 11.26
CA ILE A 35 -9.02 4.60 10.72
C ILE A 35 -9.05 4.83 9.21
N MET A 36 -8.13 5.64 8.71
CA MET A 36 -8.01 5.94 7.29
C MET A 36 -6.93 5.06 6.65
N ILE A 37 -7.33 4.26 5.69
CA ILE A 37 -6.41 3.39 4.95
C ILE A 37 -6.37 3.86 3.50
N MET A 38 -5.17 4.15 3.01
CA MET A 38 -4.92 4.57 1.64
C MET A 38 -4.03 3.55 0.95
N THR A 39 -4.35 3.19 -0.28
CA THR A 39 -3.55 2.28 -1.09
C THR A 39 -2.98 2.99 -2.30
N SER A 40 -1.77 2.61 -2.69
CA SER A 40 -1.09 3.10 -3.87
C SER A 40 -0.24 1.99 -4.49
N ASN A 41 0.06 2.11 -5.77
CA ASN A 41 1.02 1.25 -6.47
C ASN A 41 2.34 1.98 -6.78
N ILE A 42 2.59 3.11 -6.15
CA ILE A 42 3.86 3.85 -6.28
C ILE A 42 5.03 2.93 -5.94
N GLY A 43 6.06 2.93 -6.78
CA GLY A 43 7.23 2.09 -6.59
C GLY A 43 7.06 0.62 -7.01
N SER A 44 5.90 0.21 -7.51
CA SER A 44 5.68 -1.18 -7.96
C SER A 44 6.62 -1.58 -9.10
N ASP A 45 6.97 -0.63 -9.97
CA ASP A 45 7.89 -0.85 -11.09
C ASP A 45 9.33 -1.00 -10.61
N LEU A 46 9.71 -0.35 -9.51
CA LEU A 46 11.00 -0.50 -8.86
C LEU A 46 11.16 -1.89 -8.23
N ILE A 47 10.05 -2.46 -7.77
CA ILE A 47 10.01 -3.80 -7.18
C ILE A 47 10.00 -4.88 -8.28
N LYS A 48 9.28 -4.66 -9.38
CA LYS A 48 9.09 -5.62 -10.47
C LYS A 48 10.20 -5.61 -11.52
N GLY A 49 10.66 -4.42 -11.88
CA GLY A 49 11.66 -4.26 -12.91
C GLY A 49 13.02 -4.35 -12.30
N GLY A 50 13.67 -5.53 -12.29
CA GLY A 50 15.05 -5.66 -11.89
C GLY A 50 15.92 -4.50 -12.38
N GLY A 51 15.78 -3.34 -11.70
CA GLY A 51 16.70 -2.22 -11.82
C GLY A 51 18.11 -2.73 -11.51
N PRO A 52 19.18 -2.02 -11.86
CA PRO A 52 20.52 -2.50 -11.80
C PRO A 52 20.79 -3.04 -10.38
N SER A 53 20.81 -4.33 -10.25
CA SER A 53 21.26 -5.08 -9.09
C SER A 53 20.48 -4.96 -7.78
N PHE A 54 19.16 -4.90 -7.78
CA PHE A 54 18.44 -5.52 -6.67
C PHE A 54 18.53 -7.03 -6.90
N GLY A 55 19.62 -7.63 -6.46
CA GLY A 55 19.87 -9.05 -6.53
C GLY A 55 18.88 -9.85 -5.68
N LEU A 56 17.62 -9.86 -6.09
CA LEU A 56 16.59 -10.77 -5.61
C LEU A 56 16.84 -12.17 -6.22
N ARG A 57 18.09 -12.65 -6.12
CA ARG A 57 18.34 -14.08 -6.09
C ARG A 57 18.02 -14.52 -4.66
N PRO A 58 17.05 -15.41 -4.45
CA PRO A 58 16.83 -16.01 -3.14
C PRO A 58 18.00 -16.95 -2.84
N LYS A 59 19.07 -16.41 -2.31
CA LYS A 59 20.18 -17.16 -1.72
C LYS A 59 20.38 -16.63 -0.30
N GLY A 60 19.88 -17.36 0.68
CA GLY A 60 20.35 -17.28 2.07
C GLY A 60 19.39 -16.66 3.06
N LYS A 61 19.13 -17.42 4.06
CA LYS A 61 18.72 -17.19 5.48
C LYS A 61 18.34 -15.76 5.92
N GLY A 62 17.22 -15.69 6.57
CA GLY A 62 16.50 -14.62 7.29
C GLY A 62 17.03 -13.18 7.36
N GLU A 63 18.30 -12.99 7.68
CA GLU A 63 18.90 -11.65 7.84
C GLU A 63 19.10 -10.88 6.52
N GLU A 64 19.43 -11.60 5.44
CA GLU A 64 19.60 -11.01 4.12
C GLU A 64 18.24 -10.56 3.54
N THR A 65 17.18 -11.28 3.88
CA THR A 65 15.81 -10.94 3.49
C THR A 65 15.33 -9.64 4.16
N GLU A 66 15.70 -9.40 5.42
CA GLU A 66 15.31 -8.20 6.14
C GLU A 66 16.07 -6.96 5.64
N ARG A 67 17.37 -7.07 5.40
CA ARG A 67 18.17 -5.99 4.79
C ARG A 67 17.65 -5.60 3.42
N ASN A 68 17.29 -6.58 2.60
CA ASN A 68 16.70 -6.35 1.27
C ASN A 68 15.34 -5.64 1.40
N TYR A 69 14.53 -6.00 2.39
CA TYR A 69 13.26 -5.33 2.64
C TYR A 69 13.44 -3.86 3.03
N GLN A 70 14.39 -3.55 3.91
CA GLN A 70 14.68 -2.17 4.29
C GLN A 70 15.14 -1.33 3.09
N GLN A 71 16.00 -1.87 2.24
CA GLN A 71 16.42 -1.18 1.01
C GLN A 71 15.25 -0.91 0.06
N ILE A 72 14.33 -1.87 -0.09
CA ILE A 72 13.12 -1.70 -0.88
C ILE A 72 12.25 -0.61 -0.25
N LYS A 73 12.04 -0.65 1.05
CA LYS A 73 11.25 0.34 1.80
C LYS A 73 11.82 1.73 1.61
N ASP A 74 13.13 1.92 1.78
CA ASP A 74 13.80 3.21 1.63
C ASP A 74 13.66 3.75 0.20
N THR A 75 13.77 2.87 -0.80
CA THR A 75 13.62 3.25 -2.21
C THR A 75 12.18 3.67 -2.52
N VAL A 76 11.21 2.91 -2.04
CA VAL A 76 9.78 3.22 -2.21
C VAL A 76 9.43 4.51 -1.48
N MET A 77 9.97 4.74 -0.27
CA MET A 77 9.75 5.97 0.48
C MET A 77 10.28 7.20 -0.28
N LYS A 78 11.48 7.13 -0.84
CA LYS A 78 12.02 8.21 -1.69
C LYS A 78 11.15 8.50 -2.90
N GLU A 79 10.61 7.45 -3.52
CA GLU A 79 9.70 7.62 -4.65
C GLU A 79 8.36 8.23 -4.20
N LEU A 80 7.84 7.84 -3.04
CA LEU A 80 6.64 8.41 -2.45
C LEU A 80 6.79 9.93 -2.22
N GLU A 81 7.95 10.36 -1.71
CA GLU A 81 8.28 11.78 -1.49
C GLU A 81 8.30 12.61 -2.79
N ARG A 82 8.50 11.98 -3.93
CA ARG A 82 8.44 12.66 -5.25
C ARG A 82 7.01 12.91 -5.74
N TYR A 83 6.08 12.02 -5.35
CA TYR A 83 4.68 12.08 -5.78
C TYR A 83 3.77 12.77 -4.79
N MET A 84 4.11 12.74 -3.51
CA MET A 84 3.29 13.29 -2.44
C MET A 84 4.01 14.46 -1.76
N ARG A 85 3.22 15.46 -1.36
CA ARG A 85 3.75 16.61 -0.64
C ARG A 85 4.30 16.18 0.72
N PRO A 86 5.42 16.75 1.19
CA PRO A 86 6.01 16.42 2.49
C PRO A 86 5.04 16.57 3.65
N GLU A 87 4.19 17.61 3.64
CA GLU A 87 3.18 17.82 4.66
C GLU A 87 2.14 16.68 4.74
N PHE A 88 1.84 16.04 3.60
CA PHE A 88 0.93 14.89 3.55
C PHE A 88 1.60 13.65 4.15
N ILE A 89 2.85 13.38 3.77
CA ILE A 89 3.61 12.24 4.29
C ILE A 89 3.83 12.36 5.79
N GLY A 90 4.11 13.57 6.27
CA GLY A 90 4.31 13.85 7.69
C GLY A 90 3.07 13.66 8.58
N ARG A 91 1.89 13.50 7.99
CA ARG A 91 0.62 13.23 8.70
C ARG A 91 0.21 11.76 8.67
N LEU A 92 0.94 10.92 7.95
CA LEU A 92 0.71 9.48 7.98
C LEU A 92 1.31 8.89 9.26
N ASP A 93 0.51 8.11 9.98
CA ASP A 93 0.98 7.41 11.19
C ASP A 93 1.94 6.27 10.83
N ASP A 94 1.68 5.56 9.73
CA ASP A 94 2.54 4.47 9.25
C ASP A 94 2.44 4.29 7.73
N VAL A 95 3.53 3.81 7.13
CA VAL A 95 3.61 3.45 5.72
C VAL A 95 4.07 2.00 5.59
N ILE A 96 3.15 1.15 5.15
CA ILE A 96 3.40 -0.27 4.98
C ILE A 96 3.74 -0.57 3.52
N VAL A 97 4.94 -1.07 3.29
CA VAL A 97 5.38 -1.54 1.98
C VAL A 97 5.19 -3.05 1.90
N PHE A 98 4.32 -3.51 0.98
CA PHE A 98 4.09 -4.93 0.79
C PHE A 98 5.30 -5.59 0.12
N ARG A 99 5.70 -6.73 0.65
CA ARG A 99 6.76 -7.57 0.06
C ARG A 99 6.23 -8.30 -1.18
N PRO A 100 7.06 -8.52 -2.21
CA PRO A 100 6.71 -9.44 -3.29
C PRO A 100 6.41 -10.83 -2.72
N LEU A 101 5.38 -11.48 -3.27
CA LEU A 101 5.02 -12.82 -2.85
C LEU A 101 6.06 -13.83 -3.38
N GLY A 102 6.62 -14.62 -2.47
CA GLY A 102 7.45 -15.75 -2.81
C GLY A 102 6.61 -16.98 -3.19
N ARG A 103 7.29 -18.04 -3.65
CA ARG A 103 6.63 -19.28 -4.10
C ARG A 103 5.73 -19.91 -3.03
N VAL A 104 6.18 -19.96 -1.77
CA VAL A 104 5.44 -20.54 -0.65
C VAL A 104 4.12 -19.80 -0.41
N GLN A 105 4.15 -18.46 -0.46
CA GLN A 105 2.95 -17.65 -0.30
C GLN A 105 1.99 -17.82 -1.48
N LEU A 106 2.51 -17.94 -2.70
CA LEU A 106 1.69 -18.19 -3.89
C LEU A 106 1.02 -19.54 -3.83
N GLU A 107 1.73 -20.60 -3.41
CA GLU A 107 1.18 -21.94 -3.24
C GLU A 107 0.00 -21.93 -2.22
N ALA A 108 0.18 -21.26 -1.08
CA ALA A 108 -0.87 -21.10 -0.07
C ALA A 108 -2.11 -20.35 -0.59
N ILE A 109 -1.89 -19.29 -1.40
CA ILE A 109 -2.99 -18.54 -2.02
C ILE A 109 -3.74 -19.40 -3.03
N VAL A 110 -3.03 -20.14 -3.87
CA VAL A 110 -3.66 -21.05 -4.84
C VAL A 110 -4.53 -22.09 -4.12
N GLU A 111 -4.01 -22.71 -3.06
CA GLU A 111 -4.78 -23.67 -2.27
C GLU A 111 -6.06 -23.05 -1.68
N PHE A 112 -5.96 -21.82 -1.15
CA PHE A 112 -7.10 -21.10 -0.61
C PHE A 112 -8.16 -20.79 -1.68
N GLU A 113 -7.74 -20.34 -2.86
CA GLU A 113 -8.66 -20.04 -3.97
C GLU A 113 -9.31 -21.32 -4.54
N LEU A 114 -8.57 -22.41 -4.65
CA LEU A 114 -9.14 -23.69 -5.06
C LEU A 114 -10.22 -24.20 -4.08
N LYS A 115 -10.00 -24.04 -2.77
CA LYS A 115 -11.03 -24.38 -1.76
C LYS A 115 -12.32 -23.58 -1.94
N LYS A 116 -12.25 -22.33 -2.37
CA LYS A 116 -13.44 -21.52 -2.67
C LYS A 116 -14.21 -22.07 -3.88
N VAL A 117 -13.49 -22.49 -4.92
CA VAL A 117 -14.11 -23.05 -6.13
C VAL A 117 -14.81 -24.37 -5.82
N VAL A 118 -14.16 -25.25 -5.06
CA VAL A 118 -14.74 -26.55 -4.66
C VAL A 118 -16.00 -26.38 -3.80
N LYS A 119 -16.07 -25.33 -2.98
CA LYS A 119 -17.23 -25.03 -2.12
C LYS A 119 -18.39 -24.35 -2.86
N ARG A 120 -18.22 -23.93 -4.11
CA ARG A 120 -19.34 -23.40 -4.91
C ARG A 120 -20.26 -24.54 -5.29
N PRO A 121 -21.55 -24.51 -4.91
CA PRO A 121 -22.50 -25.48 -5.43
C PRO A 121 -22.56 -25.40 -6.97
N PRO A 122 -22.73 -26.50 -7.68
CA PRO A 122 -22.88 -26.48 -9.12
C PRO A 122 -24.06 -25.56 -9.47
N THR A 123 -23.78 -24.54 -10.28
CA THR A 123 -24.83 -23.68 -10.82
C THR A 123 -25.73 -24.56 -11.69
N THR A 124 -26.88 -24.93 -11.18
CA THR A 124 -27.92 -25.62 -11.96
C THR A 124 -28.36 -24.66 -13.06
N ALA A 125 -28.06 -25.01 -14.29
CA ALA A 125 -28.55 -24.32 -15.47
C ALA A 125 -30.06 -24.54 -15.61
#